data_4aa7935d108c2870e5cf91eac462664e
#
_entry.id   4aa7935d108c2870e5cf91eac462664e
#
_cell.length_a   1.000
_cell.length_b   1.000
_cell.length_c   1.000
_cell.angle_alpha   90.00
_cell.angle_beta   90.00
_cell.angle_gamma   90.00
#
_symmetry.space_group_name_H-M   'P 1'
#
loop_
_entity.id
_entity.type
_entity.pdbx_description
1 polymer ?
#
loop_
_entity_poly.entity_id
_entity_poly.type
_entity_poly.pdbx_seq_one_letter_code
_entity_poly.pdbx_strand_id
1 'polypeptide(L)'
;MTVINRIATAVPDLDFEADYRRWAMRRLEGTREARLYERMADRSGIEHRWSVLTEEDARLEEGAGLYGGAQPPGTAERMAIYAEEAPKLALKAIEGLGDLGPVTHLVVASCTGFVAPGIDQIIARRLGLADDIERVLIGFMGCYAAVTALRTARHIARSQE
;
A
#
# COMPACT_ATOMS: atom_id res chain seq x y z
N MET A 1 26.17 -11.32 -11.82
CA MET A 1 25.47 -10.04 -12.21
C MET A 1 24.05 -10.08 -11.66
N THR A 2 23.68 -9.15 -10.79
CA THR A 2 22.33 -9.10 -10.19
C THR A 2 21.30 -8.60 -11.20
N VAL A 3 20.20 -9.29 -11.37
CA VAL A 3 19.12 -8.98 -12.31
C VAL A 3 17.76 -8.98 -11.61
N ILE A 4 16.78 -8.31 -12.18
CA ILE A 4 15.36 -8.43 -11.80
C ILE A 4 14.75 -9.45 -12.77
N ASN A 5 14.36 -10.60 -12.24
CA ASN A 5 13.81 -11.68 -13.06
C ASN A 5 12.36 -11.45 -13.47
N ARG A 6 11.54 -10.96 -12.53
CA ARG A 6 10.09 -10.76 -12.74
C ARG A 6 9.62 -9.54 -11.96
N ILE A 7 8.54 -8.95 -12.44
CA ILE A 7 7.81 -7.87 -11.76
C ILE A 7 6.32 -8.21 -11.87
N ALA A 8 5.59 -8.07 -10.78
CA ALA A 8 4.14 -8.15 -10.77
C ALA A 8 3.57 -7.04 -9.88
N THR A 9 2.34 -6.67 -10.15
CA THR A 9 1.62 -5.63 -9.43
C THR A 9 0.24 -6.11 -9.03
N ALA A 10 -0.29 -5.59 -7.95
CA ALA A 10 -1.69 -5.75 -7.57
C ALA A 10 -2.21 -4.43 -7.01
N VAL A 11 -3.48 -4.18 -7.27
CA VAL A 11 -4.24 -3.08 -6.68
C VAL A 11 -5.48 -3.65 -5.99
N PRO A 12 -6.04 -2.95 -5.01
CA PRO A 12 -7.35 -3.28 -4.45
C PRO A 12 -8.46 -3.21 -5.51
N ASP A 13 -9.63 -3.70 -5.18
CA ASP A 13 -10.72 -3.86 -6.16
C ASP A 13 -11.63 -2.63 -6.24
N LEU A 14 -11.68 -1.79 -5.21
CA LEU A 14 -12.49 -0.58 -5.18
C LEU A 14 -11.72 0.62 -5.76
N ASP A 15 -12.22 1.19 -6.83
CA ASP A 15 -11.78 2.51 -7.32
C ASP A 15 -12.82 3.57 -6.92
N PHE A 16 -12.41 4.53 -6.09
CA PHE A 16 -13.29 5.60 -5.61
C PHE A 16 -12.84 7.01 -6.03
N GLU A 17 -12.01 7.13 -7.08
CA GLU A 17 -11.52 8.43 -7.54
C GLU A 17 -12.66 9.41 -7.88
N ALA A 18 -13.68 8.95 -8.59
CA ALA A 18 -14.80 9.80 -8.97
C ALA A 18 -15.62 10.27 -7.74
N ASP A 19 -15.82 9.40 -6.75
CA ASP A 19 -16.53 9.74 -5.51
C ASP A 19 -15.73 10.69 -4.64
N TYR A 20 -14.42 10.42 -4.51
CA TYR A 20 -13.50 11.29 -3.79
C TYR A 20 -13.46 12.69 -4.40
N ARG A 21 -13.36 12.78 -5.73
CA ARG A 21 -13.34 14.06 -6.45
C ARG A 21 -14.63 14.85 -6.24
N ARG A 22 -15.79 14.19 -6.36
CA ARG A 22 -17.09 14.82 -6.09
C ARG A 22 -17.20 15.31 -4.64
N TRP A 23 -16.78 14.51 -3.68
CA TRP A 23 -16.76 14.88 -2.27
C TRP A 23 -15.84 16.08 -2.01
N ALA A 24 -14.62 16.08 -2.53
CA ALA A 24 -13.68 17.18 -2.35
C ALA A 24 -14.22 18.48 -2.95
N MET A 25 -14.80 18.42 -4.15
CA MET A 25 -15.40 19.58 -4.79
C MET A 25 -16.59 20.15 -3.99
N ARG A 26 -17.46 19.29 -3.44
CA ARG A 26 -18.56 19.75 -2.55
C ARG A 26 -18.01 20.45 -1.31
N ARG A 27 -16.95 19.89 -0.68
CA ARG A 27 -16.33 20.48 0.53
C ARG A 27 -15.67 21.84 0.27
N LEU A 28 -15.22 22.08 -0.93
CA LEU A 28 -14.54 23.31 -1.36
C LEU A 28 -15.48 24.29 -2.07
N GLU A 29 -16.78 23.96 -2.20
CA GLU A 29 -17.74 24.78 -2.92
C GLU A 29 -17.76 26.24 -2.39
N GLY A 30 -17.74 27.19 -3.32
CA GLY A 30 -17.73 28.63 -3.00
C GLY A 30 -16.37 29.17 -2.53
N THR A 31 -15.33 28.32 -2.40
CA THR A 31 -14.00 28.75 -1.97
C THR A 31 -13.06 29.03 -3.17
N ARG A 32 -12.00 29.77 -2.92
CA ARG A 32 -10.91 29.99 -3.91
C ARG A 32 -10.17 28.69 -4.19
N GLU A 33 -10.07 27.83 -3.21
CA GLU A 33 -9.38 26.55 -3.24
C GLU A 33 -10.04 25.55 -4.19
N ALA A 34 -11.35 25.64 -4.42
CA ALA A 34 -12.07 24.77 -5.35
C ALA A 34 -11.44 24.80 -6.77
N ARG A 35 -11.20 25.99 -7.32
CA ARG A 35 -10.59 26.14 -8.64
C ARG A 35 -9.14 25.69 -8.71
N LEU A 36 -8.40 25.83 -7.60
CA LEU A 36 -7.04 25.36 -7.49
C LEU A 36 -7.01 23.83 -7.46
N TYR A 37 -7.84 23.22 -6.61
CA TYR A 37 -7.98 21.78 -6.52
C TYR A 37 -8.33 21.14 -7.87
N GLU A 38 -9.35 21.64 -8.56
CA GLU A 38 -9.78 21.13 -9.85
C GLU A 38 -8.64 21.12 -10.88
N ARG A 39 -7.94 22.23 -11.03
CA ARG A 39 -6.77 22.32 -11.91
C ARG A 39 -5.64 21.37 -11.53
N MET A 40 -5.38 21.22 -10.24
CA MET A 40 -4.33 20.32 -9.76
C MET A 40 -4.73 18.87 -9.99
N ALA A 41 -5.98 18.51 -9.71
CA ALA A 41 -6.51 17.18 -9.94
C ALA A 41 -6.43 16.80 -11.43
N ASP A 42 -6.83 17.69 -12.35
CA ASP A 42 -6.74 17.46 -13.79
C ASP A 42 -5.29 17.30 -14.27
N ARG A 43 -4.37 18.08 -13.73
CA ARG A 43 -2.95 18.03 -14.10
C ARG A 43 -2.19 16.88 -13.45
N SER A 44 -2.71 16.30 -12.39
CA SER A 44 -2.05 15.21 -11.67
C SER A 44 -1.94 13.93 -12.49
N GLY A 45 -2.84 13.74 -13.47
CA GLY A 45 -2.94 12.51 -14.24
C GLY A 45 -3.41 11.30 -13.40
N ILE A 46 -3.97 11.54 -12.21
CA ILE A 46 -4.54 10.49 -11.38
C ILE A 46 -5.91 10.12 -11.94
N GLU A 47 -6.01 8.93 -12.52
CA GLU A 47 -7.25 8.41 -13.09
C GLU A 47 -7.96 7.44 -12.13
N HIS A 48 -7.20 6.82 -11.24
CA HIS A 48 -7.69 5.80 -10.30
C HIS A 48 -7.20 6.05 -8.89
N ARG A 49 -8.07 5.73 -7.92
CA ARG A 49 -7.75 5.79 -6.48
C ARG A 49 -8.21 4.51 -5.81
N TRP A 50 -7.37 3.49 -5.93
CA TRP A 50 -7.65 2.16 -5.41
C TRP A 50 -7.63 2.11 -3.89
N SER A 51 -8.61 1.43 -3.29
CA SER A 51 -8.74 1.29 -1.85
C SER A 51 -9.09 -0.13 -1.44
N VAL A 52 -8.58 -0.54 -0.29
CA VAL A 52 -8.95 -1.79 0.40
C VAL A 52 -10.24 -1.66 1.21
N LEU A 53 -10.78 -0.45 1.35
CA LEU A 53 -12.03 -0.23 2.06
C LEU A 53 -13.19 -0.91 1.32
N THR A 54 -14.21 -1.32 2.08
CA THR A 54 -15.49 -1.72 1.49
C THR A 54 -16.19 -0.50 0.86
N GLU A 55 -17.16 -0.73 -0.01
CA GLU A 55 -17.98 0.37 -0.55
C GLU A 55 -18.65 1.18 0.56
N GLU A 56 -19.06 0.52 1.66
CA GLU A 56 -19.67 1.18 2.81
C GLU A 56 -18.65 2.05 3.56
N ASP A 57 -17.47 1.52 3.86
CA ASP A 57 -16.40 2.23 4.57
C ASP A 57 -15.80 3.37 3.73
N ALA A 58 -15.82 3.25 2.42
CA ALA A 58 -15.34 4.26 1.48
C ALA A 58 -16.32 5.41 1.26
N ARG A 59 -17.54 5.36 1.83
CA ARG A 59 -18.49 6.47 1.76
C ARG A 59 -17.91 7.72 2.40
N LEU A 60 -18.03 8.82 1.69
CA LEU A 60 -17.49 10.13 2.09
C LEU A 60 -18.61 11.12 2.51
N GLU A 61 -19.78 10.61 2.78
CA GLU A 61 -20.94 11.39 3.24
C GLU A 61 -20.85 11.61 4.75
N GLU A 62 -21.45 12.69 5.24
CA GLU A 62 -21.49 12.99 6.66
C GLU A 62 -22.23 11.87 7.42
N GLY A 63 -21.59 11.33 8.44
CA GLY A 63 -22.13 10.24 9.26
C GLY A 63 -22.01 8.84 8.64
N ALA A 64 -21.39 8.70 7.46
CA ALA A 64 -21.23 7.41 6.78
C ALA A 64 -19.76 7.07 6.51
N GLY A 65 -19.46 5.76 6.45
CA GLY A 65 -18.12 5.26 6.16
C GLY A 65 -17.10 5.53 7.26
N LEU A 66 -15.86 5.11 7.00
CA LEU A 66 -14.75 5.23 7.94
C LEU A 66 -14.37 6.68 8.27
N TYR A 67 -14.57 7.59 7.34
CA TYR A 67 -14.19 9.02 7.45
C TYR A 67 -15.39 9.98 7.64
N GLY A 68 -16.60 9.47 7.68
CA GLY A 68 -17.81 10.29 7.80
C GLY A 68 -18.24 10.62 9.24
N GLY A 69 -17.58 10.05 10.24
CA GLY A 69 -17.86 10.31 11.65
C GLY A 69 -17.50 11.74 12.09
N ALA A 70 -17.95 12.12 13.30
CA ALA A 70 -17.62 13.42 13.90
C ALA A 70 -16.10 13.60 14.14
N GLN A 71 -15.38 12.50 14.28
CA GLN A 71 -13.92 12.47 14.37
C GLN A 71 -13.36 11.55 13.28
N PRO A 72 -12.24 11.90 12.65
CA PRO A 72 -11.58 11.00 11.71
C PRO A 72 -11.07 9.73 12.44
N PRO A 73 -10.92 8.60 11.72
CA PRO A 73 -10.45 7.37 12.32
C PRO A 73 -9.06 7.55 12.93
N GLY A 74 -8.89 7.02 14.12
CA GLY A 74 -7.62 7.07 14.85
C GLY A 74 -6.54 6.20 14.21
N THR A 75 -5.31 6.32 14.70
CA THR A 75 -4.19 5.50 14.19
C THR A 75 -4.45 4.01 14.43
N ALA A 76 -4.95 3.64 15.60
CA ALA A 76 -5.23 2.24 15.93
C ALA A 76 -6.23 1.61 14.94
N GLU A 77 -7.30 2.30 14.61
CA GLU A 77 -8.34 1.84 13.69
C GLU A 77 -7.79 1.65 12.28
N ARG A 78 -7.04 2.62 11.77
CA ARG A 78 -6.36 2.51 10.47
C ARG A 78 -5.33 1.39 10.45
N MET A 79 -4.61 1.17 11.56
CA MET A 79 -3.62 0.10 11.67
C MET A 79 -4.26 -1.28 11.73
N ALA A 80 -5.47 -1.42 12.28
CA ALA A 80 -6.21 -2.67 12.22
C ALA A 80 -6.52 -3.09 10.78
N ILE A 81 -7.00 -2.15 9.96
CA ILE A 81 -7.24 -2.38 8.53
C ILE A 81 -5.92 -2.71 7.81
N TYR A 82 -4.86 -1.95 8.07
CA TYR A 82 -3.55 -2.20 7.47
C TYR A 82 -3.01 -3.59 7.79
N ALA A 83 -3.10 -4.03 9.05
CA ALA A 83 -2.60 -5.33 9.50
C ALA A 83 -3.25 -6.51 8.74
N GLU A 84 -4.50 -6.34 8.36
CA GLU A 84 -5.24 -7.36 7.62
C GLU A 84 -5.03 -7.24 6.11
N GLU A 85 -5.16 -6.06 5.55
CA GLU A 85 -5.25 -5.87 4.10
C GLU A 85 -3.88 -5.77 3.41
N ALA A 86 -2.87 -5.18 4.04
CA ALA A 86 -1.56 -5.04 3.43
C ALA A 86 -0.90 -6.39 3.09
N PRO A 87 -0.93 -7.42 3.98
CA PRO A 87 -0.43 -8.74 3.61
C PRO A 87 -1.22 -9.41 2.49
N LYS A 88 -2.56 -9.25 2.45
CA LYS A 88 -3.40 -9.81 1.38
C LYS A 88 -3.00 -9.23 0.02
N LEU A 89 -2.86 -7.90 -0.05
CA LEU A 89 -2.48 -7.22 -1.27
C LEU A 89 -1.07 -7.61 -1.74
N ALA A 90 -0.12 -7.73 -0.79
CA ALA A 90 1.22 -8.19 -1.10
C ALA A 90 1.23 -9.62 -1.67
N LEU A 91 0.44 -10.54 -1.08
CA LEU A 91 0.30 -11.91 -1.57
C LEU A 91 -0.33 -11.95 -2.97
N LYS A 92 -1.38 -11.16 -3.22
CA LYS A 92 -1.99 -11.03 -4.56
C LYS A 92 -0.95 -10.58 -5.60
N ALA A 93 -0.05 -9.66 -5.24
CA ALA A 93 1.04 -9.25 -6.13
C ALA A 93 2.07 -10.38 -6.34
N ILE A 94 2.42 -11.11 -5.28
CA ILE A 94 3.38 -12.23 -5.34
C ILE A 94 2.84 -13.38 -6.18
N GLU A 95 1.56 -13.70 -6.08
CA GLU A 95 0.89 -14.71 -6.93
C GLU A 95 1.09 -14.41 -8.42
N GLY A 96 1.08 -13.14 -8.81
CA GLY A 96 1.35 -12.70 -10.18
C GLY A 96 2.77 -12.99 -10.68
N LEU A 97 3.71 -13.31 -9.79
CA LEU A 97 5.07 -13.72 -10.16
C LEU A 97 5.15 -15.19 -10.59
N GLY A 98 4.15 -16.02 -10.24
CA GLY A 98 4.16 -17.47 -10.48
C GLY A 98 5.12 -18.19 -9.56
N ASP A 99 5.71 -19.30 -10.02
CA ASP A 99 6.68 -20.05 -9.23
C ASP A 99 7.92 -19.22 -8.94
N LEU A 100 8.20 -19.02 -7.66
CA LEU A 100 9.33 -18.22 -7.17
C LEU A 100 10.64 -19.01 -7.13
N GLY A 101 10.56 -20.35 -7.13
CA GLY A 101 11.72 -21.17 -6.83
C GLY A 101 12.21 -20.99 -5.37
N PRO A 102 13.45 -21.32 -5.05
CA PRO A 102 13.99 -21.16 -3.71
C PRO A 102 14.20 -19.68 -3.38
N VAL A 103 13.49 -19.21 -2.34
CA VAL A 103 13.60 -17.84 -1.80
C VAL A 103 14.47 -17.87 -0.55
N THR A 104 15.55 -17.11 -0.55
CA THR A 104 16.48 -16.98 0.59
C THR A 104 16.28 -15.70 1.40
N HIS A 105 15.80 -14.63 0.76
CA HIS A 105 15.62 -13.33 1.37
C HIS A 105 14.29 -12.71 0.99
N LEU A 106 13.63 -12.05 1.96
CA LEU A 106 12.43 -11.27 1.75
C LEU A 106 12.69 -9.83 2.19
N VAL A 107 12.68 -8.91 1.23
CA VAL A 107 12.84 -7.47 1.50
C VAL A 107 11.51 -6.79 1.27
N VAL A 108 10.94 -6.22 2.32
CA VAL A 108 9.65 -5.53 2.30
C VAL A 108 9.84 -4.04 2.56
N ALA A 109 9.17 -3.19 1.82
CA ALA A 109 9.09 -1.76 2.09
C ALA A 109 7.66 -1.34 2.38
N SER A 110 7.44 -0.71 3.54
CA SER A 110 6.15 -0.12 3.90
C SER A 110 6.37 1.09 4.83
N CYS A 111 5.88 2.24 4.43
CA CYS A 111 6.11 3.49 5.16
C CYS A 111 4.94 3.93 6.04
N THR A 112 3.79 3.26 5.99
CA THR A 112 2.55 3.72 6.61
C THR A 112 1.97 2.76 7.64
N GLY A 113 2.56 1.58 7.83
CA GLY A 113 2.03 0.56 8.71
C GLY A 113 2.93 0.25 9.90
N PHE A 114 2.29 0.03 11.06
CA PHE A 114 2.93 -0.29 12.33
C PHE A 114 2.23 -1.49 12.93
N VAL A 115 2.70 -2.68 12.61
CA VAL A 115 2.15 -3.92 13.17
C VAL A 115 3.29 -4.77 13.71
N ALA A 116 3.02 -5.47 14.80
CA ALA A 116 3.91 -6.46 15.39
C ALA A 116 3.12 -7.76 15.62
N PRO A 117 3.52 -8.89 14.99
CA PRO A 117 4.68 -9.04 14.10
C PRO A 117 4.54 -8.25 12.79
N GLY A 118 5.69 -7.89 12.18
CA GLY A 118 5.72 -7.13 10.92
C GLY A 118 5.08 -7.88 9.77
N ILE A 119 4.63 -7.14 8.74
CA ILE A 119 3.99 -7.74 7.55
C ILE A 119 4.93 -8.68 6.79
N ASP A 120 6.24 -8.48 6.86
CA ASP A 120 7.26 -9.39 6.33
C ASP A 120 7.16 -10.78 6.93
N GLN A 121 6.94 -10.88 8.24
CA GLN A 121 6.75 -12.16 8.92
C GLN A 121 5.41 -12.80 8.53
N ILE A 122 4.36 -12.00 8.44
CA ILE A 122 3.02 -12.49 8.06
C ILE A 122 3.07 -13.04 6.62
N ILE A 123 3.72 -12.32 5.70
CA ILE A 123 3.88 -12.75 4.30
C ILE A 123 4.71 -14.04 4.23
N ALA A 124 5.88 -14.09 4.89
CA ALA A 124 6.73 -15.27 4.89
C ALA A 124 5.99 -16.52 5.36
N ARG A 125 5.23 -16.39 6.46
CA ARG A 125 4.44 -17.49 7.02
C ARG A 125 3.32 -17.94 6.07
N ARG A 126 2.60 -17.01 5.45
CA ARG A 126 1.49 -17.34 4.52
C ARG A 126 1.99 -17.97 3.22
N LEU A 127 3.18 -17.63 2.78
CA LEU A 127 3.84 -18.24 1.62
C LEU A 127 4.49 -19.59 1.94
N GLY A 128 4.57 -19.99 3.21
CA GLY A 128 5.26 -21.21 3.63
C GLY A 128 6.76 -21.17 3.33
N LEU A 129 7.36 -19.97 3.41
CA LEU A 129 8.81 -19.85 3.24
C LEU A 129 9.55 -20.54 4.38
N ALA A 130 10.81 -20.94 4.10
CA ALA A 130 11.63 -21.64 5.08
C ALA A 130 11.79 -20.84 6.40
N ASP A 131 11.92 -21.53 7.52
CA ASP A 131 12.00 -20.89 8.84
C ASP A 131 13.27 -20.03 9.01
N ASP A 132 14.30 -20.33 8.26
CA ASP A 132 15.59 -19.64 8.24
C ASP A 132 15.67 -18.50 7.21
N ILE A 133 14.56 -18.17 6.55
CA ILE A 133 14.54 -17.06 5.58
C ILE A 133 14.98 -15.75 6.24
N GLU A 134 15.93 -15.07 5.62
CA GLU A 134 16.35 -13.74 6.05
C GLU A 134 15.33 -12.70 5.63
N ARG A 135 14.95 -11.81 6.57
CA ARG A 135 13.92 -10.80 6.33
C ARG A 135 14.40 -9.40 6.69
N VAL A 136 14.09 -8.45 5.81
CA VAL A 136 14.37 -7.01 6.03
C VAL A 136 13.09 -6.23 5.78
N LEU A 137 12.60 -5.54 6.81
CA LEU A 137 11.49 -4.59 6.71
C LEU A 137 12.02 -3.16 6.73
N ILE A 138 11.82 -2.43 5.64
CA ILE A 138 12.22 -1.03 5.48
C ILE A 138 10.98 -0.17 5.71
N GLY A 139 10.95 0.50 6.86
CA GLY A 139 9.85 1.36 7.28
C GLY A 139 10.28 2.81 7.48
N PHE A 140 9.32 3.69 7.71
CA PHE A 140 9.52 5.09 8.15
C PHE A 140 10.35 6.01 7.24
N MET A 141 10.60 5.61 6.00
CA MET A 141 11.45 6.35 5.08
C MET A 141 10.67 7.18 4.05
N GLY A 142 9.34 7.15 4.09
CA GLY A 142 8.49 7.78 3.08
C GLY A 142 8.42 7.00 1.78
N CYS A 143 7.84 7.62 0.75
CA CYS A 143 7.49 6.92 -0.50
C CYS A 143 8.69 6.41 -1.32
N TYR A 144 9.90 6.87 -1.06
CA TYR A 144 11.11 6.36 -1.72
C TYR A 144 11.67 5.07 -1.10
N ALA A 145 11.04 4.52 -0.05
CA ALA A 145 11.46 3.28 0.62
C ALA A 145 11.64 2.12 -0.37
N ALA A 146 10.84 2.07 -1.44
CA ALA A 146 10.98 1.07 -2.49
C ALA A 146 12.36 1.11 -3.18
N VAL A 147 12.92 2.29 -3.42
CA VAL A 147 14.28 2.43 -3.98
C VAL A 147 15.32 1.89 -3.01
N THR A 148 15.14 2.16 -1.70
CA THR A 148 16.02 1.61 -0.66
C THR A 148 15.92 0.10 -0.58
N ALA A 149 14.70 -0.47 -0.69
CA ALA A 149 14.49 -1.92 -0.72
C ALA A 149 15.19 -2.58 -1.91
N LEU A 150 15.07 -2.02 -3.12
CA LEU A 150 15.77 -2.51 -4.31
C LEU A 150 17.29 -2.43 -4.15
N ARG A 151 17.82 -1.38 -3.56
CA ARG A 151 19.28 -1.26 -3.27
C ARG A 151 19.73 -2.30 -2.26
N THR A 152 18.95 -2.52 -1.18
CA THR A 152 19.22 -3.54 -0.18
C THR A 152 19.23 -4.93 -0.81
N ALA A 153 18.18 -5.29 -1.55
CA ALA A 153 18.09 -6.56 -2.26
C ALA A 153 19.29 -6.77 -3.23
N ARG A 154 19.69 -5.72 -3.97
CA ARG A 154 20.87 -5.79 -4.83
C ARG A 154 22.15 -6.06 -4.04
N HIS A 155 22.35 -5.43 -2.88
CA HIS A 155 23.53 -5.66 -2.05
C HIS A 155 23.55 -7.08 -1.50
N ILE A 156 22.44 -7.59 -1.02
CA ILE A 156 22.27 -8.96 -0.55
C ILE A 156 22.61 -9.94 -1.69
N ALA A 157 22.00 -9.79 -2.86
CA ALA A 157 22.23 -10.68 -3.98
C ALA A 157 23.70 -10.69 -4.46
N ARG A 158 24.42 -9.58 -4.29
CA ARG A 158 25.86 -9.49 -4.62
C ARG A 158 26.77 -10.11 -3.57
N SER A 159 26.38 -10.13 -2.32
CA SER A 159 27.17 -10.74 -1.24
C SER A 159 27.09 -12.27 -1.25
N GLN A 160 26.15 -12.83 -2.01
CA GLN A 160 25.96 -14.28 -2.18
C GLN A 160 26.71 -14.84 -3.43
N GLU A 161 27.31 -13.96 -4.26
CA GLU A 161 28.17 -14.35 -5.39
C GLU A 161 29.59 -14.63 -4.90
#